data_b09cafb3d7a21bfe99f26cb88271e105
#
_entry.id   b09cafb3d7a21bfe99f26cb88271e105
#
_cell.length_a   1.000
_cell.length_b   1.000
_cell.length_c   1.000
_cell.angle_alpha   90.00
_cell.angle_beta   90.00
_cell.angle_gamma   90.00
#
_symmetry.space_group_name_H-M   'P 1'
#
loop_
_entity.id
_entity.type
_entity.pdbx_description
1 polymer ?
#
loop_
_entity_poly.entity_id
_entity_poly.type
_entity_poly.pdbx_seq_one_letter_code
_entity_poly.pdbx_strand_id
1 'polypeptide(L)'
;PVFCLSIEVRDAIELHYSTDQSVQELIAQLERTQGTILAQLKPEELEGMGESKSIIGLCDALLYLAIKERASDIHIEPLESYTNIRFRVDGRLQQVFRVASALHAPLNSRIKIVSDLNIAETRFPQDGRFSIPLGSGNVNFRVSVIPTIYGEKIVLRILALTGKKDFKSLDQMLMSQTILQPFK
;
A
#
# COMPACT_ATOMS: atom_id res chain seq x y z
N PRO A 1 -16.91 -2.40 26.26
CA PRO A 1 -15.80 -3.11 25.63
C PRO A 1 -15.43 -2.57 24.23
N VAL A 2 -16.38 -1.87 23.55
CA VAL A 2 -16.16 -1.35 22.18
C VAL A 2 -15.33 -0.05 22.18
N PHE A 3 -15.22 0.64 23.32
CA PHE A 3 -14.50 1.91 23.43
C PHE A 3 -12.97 1.77 23.53
N CYS A 4 -12.46 0.62 24.00
CA CYS A 4 -11.01 0.39 24.03
C CYS A 4 -10.39 0.24 22.65
N LEU A 5 -11.09 -0.41 21.71
CA LEU A 5 -10.64 -0.58 20.33
C LEU A 5 -10.42 0.76 19.58
N SER A 6 -11.22 1.78 19.89
CA SER A 6 -11.08 3.09 19.21
C SER A 6 -9.90 3.91 19.74
N ILE A 7 -9.49 3.68 20.99
CA ILE A 7 -8.30 4.33 21.58
C ILE A 7 -7.04 3.63 21.11
N GLU A 8 -7.00 2.31 21.12
CA GLU A 8 -5.86 1.53 20.62
C GLU A 8 -5.61 1.76 19.12
N VAL A 9 -6.68 1.89 18.33
CA VAL A 9 -6.58 2.25 16.91
C VAL A 9 -6.15 3.70 16.74
N ARG A 10 -6.59 4.63 17.59
CA ARG A 10 -6.17 6.02 17.57
C ARG A 10 -4.71 6.16 18.00
N ASP A 11 -4.30 5.48 19.07
CA ASP A 11 -2.93 5.46 19.56
C ASP A 11 -1.99 4.73 18.58
N ALA A 12 -2.45 3.65 17.94
CA ALA A 12 -1.74 3.03 16.83
C ALA A 12 -1.66 3.96 15.61
N ILE A 13 -2.71 4.70 15.32
CA ILE A 13 -2.75 5.72 14.29
C ILE A 13 -1.80 6.87 14.65
N GLU A 14 -1.83 7.43 15.85
CA GLU A 14 -0.91 8.49 16.27
C GLU A 14 0.54 8.01 16.39
N LEU A 15 0.77 6.80 16.90
CA LEU A 15 2.10 6.21 17.02
C LEU A 15 2.73 5.83 15.66
N HIS A 16 1.90 5.41 14.70
CA HIS A 16 2.35 5.08 13.35
C HIS A 16 2.14 6.21 12.34
N TYR A 17 1.40 7.26 12.68
CA TYR A 17 1.07 8.38 11.78
C TYR A 17 1.78 9.68 12.11
N SER A 18 2.59 9.68 13.15
CA SER A 18 3.49 10.80 13.34
C SER A 18 4.64 10.72 12.33
N THR A 19 4.32 10.91 11.05
CA THR A 19 5.28 11.31 10.03
C THR A 19 5.95 10.19 9.20
N ASP A 20 6.37 10.55 8.00
CA ASP A 20 7.38 9.91 7.15
C ASP A 20 8.56 9.29 7.92
N GLN A 21 8.88 9.82 9.10
CA GLN A 21 9.90 9.32 10.00
C GLN A 21 9.64 7.89 10.45
N SER A 22 8.40 7.51 10.77
CA SER A 22 8.12 6.15 11.27
C SER A 22 8.27 5.07 10.19
N VAL A 23 7.93 5.38 8.94
CA VAL A 23 8.15 4.46 7.82
C VAL A 23 9.65 4.39 7.48
N GLN A 24 10.35 5.52 7.49
CA GLN A 24 11.80 5.56 7.29
C GLN A 24 12.55 4.81 8.39
N GLU A 25 12.12 4.94 9.64
CA GLU A 25 12.68 4.19 10.78
C GLU A 25 12.45 2.69 10.64
N LEU A 26 11.24 2.27 10.23
CA LEU A 26 10.94 0.85 9.95
C LEU A 26 11.80 0.30 8.81
N ILE A 27 11.97 1.05 7.73
CA ILE A 27 12.86 0.67 6.62
C ILE A 27 14.29 0.55 7.13
N ALA A 28 14.80 1.57 7.83
CA ALA A 28 16.16 1.56 8.37
C ALA A 28 16.38 0.43 9.39
N GLN A 29 15.39 0.13 10.22
CA GLN A 29 15.44 -0.98 11.17
C GLN A 29 15.47 -2.33 10.45
N LEU A 30 14.62 -2.52 9.42
CA LEU A 30 14.60 -3.71 8.58
C LEU A 30 15.93 -3.90 7.85
N GLU A 31 16.47 -2.86 7.27
CA GLU A 31 17.75 -2.89 6.58
C GLU A 31 18.92 -3.20 7.52
N ARG A 32 18.93 -2.68 8.75
CA ARG A 32 19.95 -2.99 9.76
C ARG A 32 19.82 -4.41 10.33
N THR A 33 18.59 -4.83 10.64
CA THR A 33 18.37 -6.10 11.36
C THR A 33 18.34 -7.29 10.40
N GLN A 34 17.82 -7.09 9.20
CA GLN A 34 17.60 -8.14 8.23
C GLN A 34 18.45 -8.00 6.96
N GLY A 35 19.00 -6.82 6.68
CA GLY A 35 19.76 -6.57 5.46
C GLY A 35 20.92 -7.54 5.27
N THR A 36 21.67 -7.86 6.32
CA THR A 36 22.77 -8.85 6.29
C THR A 36 22.25 -10.28 6.13
N ILE A 37 21.13 -10.60 6.78
CA ILE A 37 20.49 -11.92 6.69
C ILE A 37 19.83 -12.08 5.33
N LEU A 38 19.07 -11.08 4.87
CA LEU A 38 18.37 -11.09 3.58
C LEU A 38 19.31 -11.20 2.39
N ALA A 39 20.50 -10.60 2.48
CA ALA A 39 21.52 -10.69 1.43
C ALA A 39 22.15 -12.09 1.30
N GLN A 40 21.96 -12.96 2.28
CA GLN A 40 22.49 -14.33 2.32
C GLN A 40 21.44 -15.41 2.02
N LEU A 41 20.14 -15.03 2.02
CA LEU A 41 19.02 -15.96 1.75
C LEU A 41 18.82 -16.16 0.24
N LYS A 42 18.34 -17.36 -0.11
CA LYS A 42 17.92 -17.67 -1.48
C LYS A 42 16.60 -16.96 -1.80
N PRO A 43 16.30 -16.71 -3.09
CA PRO A 43 15.04 -16.07 -3.51
C PRO A 43 13.78 -16.72 -2.92
N GLU A 44 13.74 -18.05 -2.87
CA GLU A 44 12.61 -18.82 -2.32
C GLU A 44 12.40 -18.60 -0.82
N GLU A 45 13.50 -18.38 -0.07
CA GLU A 45 13.46 -18.10 1.37
C GLU A 45 13.01 -16.65 1.62
N LEU A 46 13.37 -15.72 0.73
CA LEU A 46 12.94 -14.31 0.77
C LEU A 46 11.43 -14.18 0.51
N GLU A 47 10.90 -14.96 -0.42
CA GLU A 47 9.45 -14.99 -0.69
C GLU A 47 8.65 -15.44 0.53
N GLY A 48 9.14 -16.44 1.27
CA GLY A 48 8.53 -16.94 2.49
C GLY A 48 8.48 -15.92 3.65
N MET A 49 9.27 -14.84 3.60
CA MET A 49 9.27 -13.81 4.63
C MET A 49 8.12 -12.81 4.54
N GLY A 50 7.24 -12.89 3.54
CA GLY A 50 6.08 -12.01 3.41
C GLY A 50 5.13 -12.04 4.61
N GLU A 51 5.18 -13.09 5.44
CA GLU A 51 4.40 -13.21 6.68
C GLU A 51 5.17 -12.75 7.93
N SER A 52 6.41 -12.29 7.80
CA SER A 52 7.15 -11.76 8.96
C SER A 52 6.46 -10.49 9.50
N LYS A 53 6.40 -10.36 10.83
CA LYS A 53 5.76 -9.19 11.49
C LYS A 53 6.32 -7.85 10.99
N SER A 54 7.61 -7.80 10.70
CA SER A 54 8.28 -6.58 10.24
C SER A 54 7.89 -6.20 8.80
N ILE A 55 7.74 -7.19 7.90
CA ILE A 55 7.28 -6.96 6.53
C ILE A 55 5.80 -6.59 6.51
N ILE A 56 4.98 -7.25 7.34
CA ILE A 56 3.58 -6.89 7.52
C ILE A 56 3.47 -5.43 7.97
N GLY A 57 4.22 -5.06 9.02
CA GLY A 57 4.23 -3.69 9.53
C GLY A 57 4.66 -2.66 8.47
N LEU A 58 5.69 -2.97 7.67
CA LEU A 58 6.13 -2.09 6.59
C LEU A 58 5.06 -1.95 5.51
N CYS A 59 4.43 -3.05 5.07
CA CYS A 59 3.34 -2.99 4.09
C CYS A 59 2.17 -2.14 4.61
N ASP A 60 1.73 -2.40 5.85
CA ASP A 60 0.63 -1.66 6.46
C ASP A 60 0.96 -0.18 6.57
N ALA A 61 2.16 0.18 7.04
CA ALA A 61 2.61 1.55 7.13
C ALA A 61 2.62 2.28 5.77
N LEU A 62 3.09 1.60 4.70
CA LEU A 62 3.07 2.15 3.35
C LEU A 62 1.64 2.39 2.84
N LEU A 63 0.73 1.44 3.08
CA LEU A 63 -0.68 1.56 2.67
C LEU A 63 -1.37 2.73 3.40
N TYR A 64 -1.20 2.82 4.72
CA TYR A 64 -1.76 3.90 5.51
C TYR A 64 -1.18 5.26 5.14
N LEU A 65 0.14 5.35 4.94
CA LEU A 65 0.76 6.59 4.50
C LEU A 65 0.19 7.05 3.15
N ALA A 66 0.05 6.14 2.18
CA ALA A 66 -0.54 6.47 0.89
C ALA A 66 -1.98 6.99 1.00
N ILE A 67 -2.79 6.40 1.90
CA ILE A 67 -4.15 6.90 2.17
C ILE A 67 -4.10 8.29 2.80
N LYS A 68 -3.21 8.52 3.77
CA LYS A 68 -3.02 9.82 4.43
C LYS A 68 -2.63 10.91 3.44
N GLU A 69 -1.68 10.62 2.55
CA GLU A 69 -1.24 11.51 1.48
C GLU A 69 -2.25 11.64 0.33
N ARG A 70 -3.41 11.00 0.42
CA ARG A 70 -4.46 10.99 -0.61
C ARG A 70 -3.94 10.51 -1.97
N ALA A 71 -3.03 9.56 -1.95
CA ALA A 71 -2.53 8.96 -3.17
C ALA A 71 -3.64 8.19 -3.91
N SER A 72 -3.63 8.26 -5.23
CA SER A 72 -4.50 7.43 -6.06
C SER A 72 -3.89 6.06 -6.36
N ASP A 73 -2.56 6.01 -6.46
CA ASP A 73 -1.84 4.78 -6.80
C ASP A 73 -0.52 4.71 -6.00
N ILE A 74 -0.14 3.48 -5.63
CA ILE A 74 1.16 3.14 -5.06
C ILE A 74 1.90 2.30 -6.10
N HIS A 75 3.13 2.65 -6.42
CA HIS A 75 3.99 1.90 -7.31
C HIS A 75 5.20 1.38 -6.52
N ILE A 76 5.41 0.07 -6.55
CA ILE A 76 6.58 -0.60 -5.97
C ILE A 76 7.34 -1.20 -7.14
N GLU A 77 8.50 -0.64 -7.45
CA GLU A 77 9.23 -0.91 -8.69
C GLU A 77 10.63 -1.41 -8.36
N PRO A 78 10.96 -2.68 -8.70
CA PRO A 78 12.31 -3.19 -8.57
C PRO A 78 13.20 -2.54 -9.63
N LEU A 79 14.36 -2.08 -9.17
CA LEU A 79 15.45 -1.60 -9.99
C LEU A 79 16.69 -2.45 -9.71
N GLU A 80 17.74 -2.27 -10.48
CA GLU A 80 18.98 -3.06 -10.37
C GLU A 80 19.55 -3.10 -8.95
N SER A 81 19.58 -1.96 -8.24
CA SER A 81 20.26 -1.82 -6.94
C SER A 81 19.32 -1.54 -5.77
N TYR A 82 18.07 -1.19 -6.02
CA TYR A 82 17.09 -0.87 -4.97
C TYR A 82 15.66 -1.03 -5.49
N THR A 83 14.69 -1.03 -4.57
CA THR A 83 13.27 -0.95 -4.89
C THR A 83 12.79 0.49 -4.70
N ASN A 84 12.18 1.04 -5.74
CA ASN A 84 11.64 2.39 -5.73
C ASN A 84 10.16 2.37 -5.39
N ILE A 85 9.77 3.10 -4.33
CA ILE A 85 8.38 3.24 -3.92
C ILE A 85 7.90 4.65 -4.26
N ARG A 86 6.88 4.74 -5.10
CA ARG A 86 6.32 6.00 -5.57
C ARG A 86 4.82 6.06 -5.31
N PHE A 87 4.34 7.23 -4.93
CA PHE A 87 2.92 7.51 -4.82
C PHE A 87 2.48 8.43 -5.96
N ARG A 88 1.26 8.23 -6.42
CA ARG A 88 0.61 9.20 -7.31
C ARG A 88 -0.30 10.08 -6.48
N VAL A 89 0.09 11.35 -6.31
CA VAL A 89 -0.67 12.37 -5.58
C VAL A 89 -1.00 13.49 -6.57
N ASP A 90 -2.26 13.88 -6.65
CA ASP A 90 -2.75 14.91 -7.58
C ASP A 90 -2.28 14.69 -9.03
N GLY A 91 -2.34 13.44 -9.50
CA GLY A 91 -1.93 13.02 -10.84
C GLY A 91 -0.42 12.90 -11.07
N ARG A 92 0.42 13.33 -10.14
CA ARG A 92 1.89 13.30 -10.25
C ARG A 92 2.47 12.12 -9.51
N LEU A 93 3.36 11.36 -10.15
CA LEU A 93 4.16 10.32 -9.51
C LEU A 93 5.33 10.96 -8.77
N GLN A 94 5.37 10.75 -7.46
CA GLN A 94 6.42 11.24 -6.57
C GLN A 94 7.15 10.06 -5.94
N GLN A 95 8.47 10.10 -5.90
CA GLN A 95 9.26 9.12 -5.17
C GLN A 95 9.13 9.41 -3.67
N VAL A 96 8.72 8.39 -2.91
CA VAL A 96 8.53 8.51 -1.45
C VAL A 96 9.67 7.80 -0.72
N PHE A 97 9.95 6.54 -1.10
CA PHE A 97 11.02 5.76 -0.47
C PHE A 97 11.88 5.03 -1.50
N ARG A 98 13.11 4.74 -1.09
CA ARG A 98 13.99 3.73 -1.67
C ARG A 98 14.30 2.72 -0.59
N VAL A 99 14.10 1.46 -0.89
CA VAL A 99 14.41 0.37 0.04
C VAL A 99 15.41 -0.59 -0.62
N ALA A 100 16.17 -1.30 0.20
CA ALA A 100 17.12 -2.28 -0.30
C ALA A 100 16.43 -3.30 -1.22
N SER A 101 17.07 -3.70 -2.31
CA SER A 101 16.53 -4.68 -3.27
C SER A 101 16.12 -5.99 -2.60
N ALA A 102 16.81 -6.40 -1.53
CA ALA A 102 16.48 -7.59 -0.75
C ALA A 102 15.09 -7.54 -0.08
N LEU A 103 14.52 -6.35 0.15
CA LEU A 103 13.16 -6.20 0.69
C LEU A 103 12.08 -6.33 -0.36
N HIS A 104 12.43 -6.35 -1.65
CA HIS A 104 11.45 -6.40 -2.73
C HIS A 104 10.63 -7.69 -2.73
N ALA A 105 11.30 -8.84 -2.72
CA ALA A 105 10.63 -10.14 -2.76
C ALA A 105 9.71 -10.37 -1.56
N PRO A 106 10.12 -10.10 -0.30
CA PRO A 106 9.20 -10.15 0.85
C PRO A 106 7.99 -9.21 0.74
N LEU A 107 8.18 -7.97 0.28
CA LEU A 107 7.08 -7.01 0.09
C LEU A 107 6.11 -7.51 -0.98
N ASN A 108 6.63 -7.99 -2.11
CA ASN A 108 5.84 -8.55 -3.19
C ASN A 108 5.02 -9.76 -2.72
N SER A 109 5.68 -10.71 -2.03
CA SER A 109 5.03 -11.88 -1.44
C SER A 109 3.89 -11.49 -0.51
N ARG A 110 4.10 -10.52 0.40
CA ARG A 110 3.07 -10.02 1.30
C ARG A 110 1.86 -9.45 0.55
N ILE A 111 2.09 -8.63 -0.47
CA ILE A 111 1.02 -8.05 -1.27
C ILE A 111 0.26 -9.11 -2.05
N LYS A 112 0.94 -10.12 -2.60
CA LYS A 112 0.29 -11.27 -3.25
C LYS A 112 -0.59 -12.04 -2.26
N ILE A 113 -0.10 -12.33 -1.05
CA ILE A 113 -0.87 -13.02 0.01
C ILE A 113 -2.17 -12.28 0.31
N VAL A 114 -2.10 -10.99 0.61
CA VAL A 114 -3.30 -10.22 1.00
C VAL A 114 -4.27 -10.00 -0.16
N SER A 115 -3.79 -10.16 -1.40
CA SER A 115 -4.58 -9.99 -2.63
C SER A 115 -5.09 -11.31 -3.21
N ASP A 116 -4.84 -12.45 -2.52
CA ASP A 116 -5.19 -13.80 -2.96
C ASP A 116 -4.59 -14.16 -4.33
N LEU A 117 -3.32 -13.75 -4.55
CA LEU A 117 -2.55 -14.01 -5.76
C LEU A 117 -1.59 -15.19 -5.55
N ASN A 118 -1.20 -15.85 -6.66
CA ASN A 118 -0.25 -16.94 -6.61
C ASN A 118 1.18 -16.43 -6.39
N ILE A 119 1.75 -16.75 -5.22
CA ILE A 119 3.10 -16.33 -4.83
C ILE A 119 4.17 -17.00 -5.72
N ALA A 120 3.98 -18.27 -6.07
CA ALA A 120 4.96 -19.04 -6.85
C ALA A 120 4.99 -18.68 -8.34
N GLU A 121 3.97 -17.99 -8.86
CA GLU A 121 3.94 -17.54 -10.26
C GLU A 121 4.51 -16.14 -10.38
N THR A 122 5.66 -16.01 -11.06
CA THR A 122 6.38 -14.75 -11.23
C THR A 122 6.56 -14.36 -12.69
N ARG A 123 6.13 -15.21 -13.65
CA ARG A 123 6.35 -15.03 -15.09
C ARG A 123 5.19 -14.35 -15.79
N PHE A 124 3.98 -14.44 -15.24
CA PHE A 124 2.78 -13.89 -15.83
C PHE A 124 2.19 -12.78 -14.97
N PRO A 125 1.59 -11.75 -15.60
CA PRO A 125 0.87 -10.73 -14.87
C PRO A 125 -0.28 -11.32 -14.05
N GLN A 126 -0.52 -10.73 -12.89
CA GLN A 126 -1.62 -11.10 -11.99
C GLN A 126 -2.37 -9.86 -11.53
N ASP A 127 -3.68 -9.95 -11.42
CA ASP A 127 -4.57 -8.92 -10.89
C ASP A 127 -5.33 -9.45 -9.68
N GLY A 128 -5.39 -8.65 -8.62
CA GLY A 128 -6.08 -9.01 -7.39
C GLY A 128 -6.77 -7.82 -6.72
N ARG A 129 -7.38 -8.09 -5.58
CA ARG A 129 -8.06 -7.08 -4.77
C ARG A 129 -7.95 -7.43 -3.30
N PHE A 130 -7.85 -6.42 -2.46
CA PHE A 130 -8.02 -6.59 -1.01
C PHE A 130 -8.62 -5.32 -0.42
N SER A 131 -9.00 -5.39 0.85
CA SER A 131 -9.50 -4.25 1.59
C SER A 131 -8.87 -4.19 2.98
N ILE A 132 -8.64 -2.98 3.46
CA ILE A 132 -8.20 -2.75 4.84
C ILE A 132 -9.27 -1.93 5.59
N PRO A 133 -9.52 -2.24 6.87
CA PRO A 133 -10.42 -1.43 7.68
C PRO A 133 -9.80 -0.05 7.95
N LEU A 134 -10.60 1.01 7.83
CA LEU A 134 -10.21 2.36 8.17
C LEU A 134 -11.37 3.10 8.82
N GLY A 135 -11.27 3.34 10.13
CA GLY A 135 -12.37 3.93 10.90
C GLY A 135 -13.64 3.08 10.83
N SER A 136 -14.75 3.65 10.39
CA SER A 136 -16.04 2.97 10.24
C SER A 136 -16.26 2.33 8.85
N GLY A 137 -15.27 2.35 7.98
CA GLY A 137 -15.37 1.82 6.61
C GLY A 137 -14.17 0.98 6.22
N ASN A 138 -14.13 0.58 4.95
CA ASN A 138 -13.02 -0.15 4.35
C ASN A 138 -12.47 0.63 3.17
N VAL A 139 -11.15 0.66 3.03
CA VAL A 139 -10.47 1.12 1.82
C VAL A 139 -10.18 -0.10 0.95
N ASN A 140 -10.65 -0.06 -0.28
CA ASN A 140 -10.43 -1.13 -1.24
C ASN A 140 -9.21 -0.81 -2.11
N PHE A 141 -8.44 -1.85 -2.41
CA PHE A 141 -7.28 -1.78 -3.30
C PHE A 141 -7.48 -2.72 -4.48
N ARG A 142 -7.16 -2.24 -5.67
CA ARG A 142 -6.93 -3.09 -6.83
C ARG A 142 -5.42 -3.22 -7.01
N VAL A 143 -4.96 -4.43 -7.14
CA VAL A 143 -3.54 -4.77 -7.28
C VAL A 143 -3.29 -5.32 -8.67
N SER A 144 -2.22 -4.86 -9.29
CA SER A 144 -1.70 -5.41 -10.53
C SER A 144 -0.21 -5.71 -10.34
N VAL A 145 0.18 -6.94 -10.59
CA VAL A 145 1.57 -7.42 -10.49
C VAL A 145 2.05 -7.77 -11.89
N ILE A 146 3.18 -7.20 -12.30
CA ILE A 146 3.69 -7.32 -13.67
C ILE A 146 5.17 -7.70 -13.62
N PRO A 147 5.58 -8.80 -14.27
CA PRO A 147 6.99 -9.18 -14.39
C PRO A 147 7.83 -8.11 -15.07
N THR A 148 9.03 -7.86 -14.55
CA THR A 148 10.03 -6.99 -15.13
C THR A 148 11.42 -7.66 -15.08
N ILE A 149 12.44 -7.05 -15.67
CA ILE A 149 13.80 -7.61 -15.69
C ILE A 149 14.46 -7.72 -14.30
N TYR A 150 14.02 -6.91 -13.32
CA TYR A 150 14.58 -6.88 -11.96
C TYR A 150 13.65 -7.47 -10.90
N GLY A 151 12.56 -8.15 -11.32
CA GLY A 151 11.53 -8.69 -10.44
C GLY A 151 10.14 -8.24 -10.85
N GLU A 152 9.15 -8.40 -9.98
CA GLU A 152 7.77 -8.05 -10.29
C GLU A 152 7.45 -6.62 -9.82
N LYS A 153 7.01 -5.78 -10.74
CA LYS A 153 6.47 -4.46 -10.42
C LYS A 153 5.04 -4.60 -9.90
N ILE A 154 4.73 -3.91 -8.81
CA ILE A 154 3.41 -3.86 -8.23
C ILE A 154 2.81 -2.45 -8.39
N VAL A 155 1.55 -2.40 -8.77
CA VAL A 155 0.75 -1.18 -8.77
C VAL A 155 -0.50 -1.44 -7.94
N LEU A 156 -0.69 -0.65 -6.88
CA LEU A 156 -1.91 -0.70 -6.07
C LEU A 156 -2.69 0.58 -6.33
N ARG A 157 -3.92 0.44 -6.83
CA ARG A 157 -4.85 1.55 -6.96
C ARG A 157 -5.75 1.61 -5.74
N ILE A 158 -5.80 2.77 -5.10
CA ILE A 158 -6.66 3.04 -3.96
C ILE A 158 -8.05 3.43 -4.50
N LEU A 159 -9.05 2.64 -4.13
CA LEU A 159 -10.44 2.90 -4.49
C LEU A 159 -11.12 3.64 -3.34
N ALA A 160 -12.20 4.37 -3.64
CA ALA A 160 -12.90 5.15 -2.63
C ALA A 160 -13.36 4.30 -1.43
N LEU A 161 -13.41 4.89 -0.24
CA LEU A 161 -13.93 4.28 0.98
C LEU A 161 -15.34 3.72 0.76
N THR A 162 -15.49 2.41 0.94
CA THR A 162 -16.82 1.79 0.92
C THR A 162 -17.44 2.00 2.31
N GLY A 163 -18.54 2.73 2.37
CA GLY A 163 -19.26 2.98 3.64
C GLY A 163 -19.68 4.43 3.86
N LYS A 164 -18.94 5.39 3.38
CA LYS A 164 -19.47 6.74 3.14
C LYS A 164 -20.01 6.78 1.73
N LYS A 165 -21.33 6.89 1.60
CA LYS A 165 -21.97 7.30 0.35
C LYS A 165 -21.57 8.76 0.10
N ASP A 166 -20.36 9.00 -0.37
CA ASP A 166 -19.95 10.30 -0.92
C ASP A 166 -20.49 10.49 -2.34
N PHE A 167 -21.67 9.90 -2.61
CA PHE A 167 -22.47 10.36 -3.74
C PHE A 167 -23.03 11.72 -3.33
N LYS A 168 -22.33 12.76 -3.74
CA LYS A 168 -22.93 14.10 -3.70
C LYS A 168 -24.24 14.02 -4.48
N SER A 169 -25.35 14.38 -3.85
CA SER A 169 -26.59 14.57 -4.60
C SER A 169 -26.33 15.61 -5.68
N LEU A 170 -27.08 15.56 -6.78
CA LEU A 170 -26.93 16.56 -7.85
C LEU A 170 -26.96 17.99 -7.29
N ASP A 171 -27.75 18.24 -6.23
CA ASP A 171 -27.84 19.52 -5.55
C ASP A 171 -26.54 19.95 -4.85
N GLN A 172 -25.68 19.00 -4.48
CA GLN A 172 -24.38 19.24 -3.82
C GLN A 172 -23.23 19.41 -4.83
N MET A 173 -23.49 19.26 -6.12
CA MET A 173 -22.45 19.36 -7.15
C MET A 173 -22.09 20.81 -7.54
N LEU A 174 -22.60 21.82 -6.83
CA LEU A 174 -22.36 23.25 -7.09
C LEU A 174 -22.65 23.68 -8.55
N MET A 175 -23.53 22.96 -9.23
CA MET A 175 -23.99 23.31 -10.57
C MET A 175 -24.99 24.45 -10.51
N SER A 176 -24.99 25.33 -11.52
CA SER A 176 -26.03 26.36 -11.61
C SER A 176 -27.42 25.70 -11.78
N GLN A 177 -28.47 26.30 -11.24
CA GLN A 177 -29.84 25.79 -11.31
C GLN A 177 -30.29 25.53 -12.76
N THR A 178 -29.81 26.32 -13.69
CA THR A 178 -30.12 26.22 -15.13
C THR A 178 -29.55 24.92 -15.74
N ILE A 179 -28.41 24.45 -15.23
CA ILE A 179 -27.76 23.21 -15.68
C ILE A 179 -28.35 22.00 -14.93
N LEU A 180 -28.74 22.19 -13.68
CA LEU A 180 -29.25 21.11 -12.83
C LEU A 180 -30.67 20.66 -13.20
N GLN A 181 -31.51 21.59 -13.66
CA GLN A 181 -32.93 21.32 -14.01
C GLN A 181 -33.14 20.21 -15.04
N PRO A 182 -32.36 20.12 -16.14
CA PRO A 182 -32.52 19.04 -17.12
C PRO A 182 -32.17 17.64 -16.61
N PHE A 183 -31.48 17.52 -15.44
CA PHE A 183 -31.06 16.24 -14.87
C PHE A 183 -31.96 15.77 -13.70
N LYS A 184 -32.97 16.55 -13.33
CA LYS A 184 -34.03 16.20 -12.36
C LYS A 184 -35.28 15.71 -13.04
#